data_d4b30a95453a22f0ed65779de4826197
#
_entry.id   d4b30a95453a22f0ed65779de4826197
#
_cell.length_a   1.000
_cell.length_b   1.000
_cell.length_c   1.000
_cell.angle_alpha   90.00
_cell.angle_beta   90.00
_cell.angle_gamma   90.00
#
_symmetry.space_group_name_H-M   'P 1'
#
loop_
_entity.id
_entity.type
_entity.pdbx_description
1 polymer ?
#
loop_
_entity_poly.entity_id
_entity_poly.type
_entity_poly.pdbx_seq_one_letter_code
_entity_poly.pdbx_strand_id
1 'polypeptide(L)'
;MIYDGSGLPAISGDVALVGDSIVAVGTVSGRGRTEVDATGMAVAPGFINMLSWATESLIQDGRSQGDIRQGVTLEVMGEGESMGPLSDTLRAEMLSQQGDVKFPITWRTLRGYQDSLVQKGISTNIASFVGATTLRINHVGWDNRDPTPTELQAMQADVRTAMEEGALGVGSSLIYAPA
;
A
#
# COMPACT_ATOMS: atom_id res chain seq x y z
N MET A 1 1.70 -11.30 26.89
CA MET A 1 2.62 -12.17 26.11
C MET A 1 3.03 -11.42 24.86
N ILE A 2 4.31 -11.46 24.48
CA ILE A 2 4.88 -10.77 23.31
C ILE A 2 5.18 -11.82 22.24
N TYR A 3 4.63 -11.58 21.05
CA TYR A 3 4.83 -12.33 19.81
C TYR A 3 5.61 -11.42 18.85
N ASP A 4 6.89 -11.67 18.66
CA ASP A 4 7.78 -10.77 17.90
C ASP A 4 7.80 -11.00 16.38
N GLY A 5 7.05 -11.99 15.90
CA GLY A 5 6.99 -12.37 14.48
C GLY A 5 8.12 -13.30 14.02
N SER A 6 9.06 -13.68 14.90
CA SER A 6 10.18 -14.57 14.55
C SER A 6 9.78 -16.04 14.35
N GLY A 7 8.57 -16.41 14.75
CA GLY A 7 8.11 -17.81 14.80
C GLY A 7 8.58 -18.56 16.04
N LEU A 8 9.32 -17.93 16.93
CA LEU A 8 9.72 -18.49 18.21
C LEU A 8 8.58 -18.42 19.25
N PRO A 9 8.64 -19.19 20.36
CA PRO A 9 7.66 -19.09 21.43
C PRO A 9 7.53 -17.66 21.98
N ALA A 10 6.30 -17.27 22.30
CA ALA A 10 6.03 -15.97 22.90
C ALA A 10 6.73 -15.82 24.25
N ILE A 11 7.21 -14.64 24.55
CA ILE A 11 7.86 -14.28 25.80
C ILE A 11 6.95 -13.42 26.68
N SER A 12 7.16 -13.49 28.00
CA SER A 12 6.54 -12.56 28.94
C SER A 12 7.47 -11.36 29.14
N GLY A 13 6.91 -10.17 29.18
CA GLY A 13 7.70 -8.94 29.37
C GLY A 13 6.98 -7.71 28.89
N ASP A 14 7.74 -6.65 28.73
CA ASP A 14 7.30 -5.33 28.32
C ASP A 14 7.87 -4.96 26.95
N VAL A 15 7.25 -3.99 26.28
CA VAL A 15 7.76 -3.34 25.07
C VAL A 15 7.89 -1.85 25.34
N ALA A 16 9.09 -1.32 25.19
CA ALA A 16 9.36 0.10 25.34
C ALA A 16 9.55 0.78 23.98
N LEU A 17 8.89 1.93 23.84
CA LEU A 17 8.91 2.74 22.61
C LEU A 17 9.45 4.13 22.92
N VAL A 18 10.27 4.66 22.00
CA VAL A 18 10.70 6.06 22.01
C VAL A 18 10.47 6.63 20.60
N GLY A 19 9.55 7.58 20.50
CA GLY A 19 9.09 8.05 19.19
C GLY A 19 8.41 6.89 18.43
N ASP A 20 8.93 6.59 17.25
CA ASP A 20 8.50 5.52 16.35
C ASP A 20 9.36 4.23 16.43
N SER A 21 10.27 4.18 17.42
CA SER A 21 11.23 3.09 17.52
C SER A 21 10.97 2.20 18.76
N ILE A 22 11.08 0.89 18.57
CA ILE A 22 11.13 -0.09 19.67
C ILE A 22 12.54 -0.09 20.23
N VAL A 23 12.70 0.35 21.48
CA VAL A 23 14.01 0.46 22.14
C VAL A 23 14.33 -0.67 23.10
N ALA A 24 13.33 -1.39 23.57
CA ALA A 24 13.52 -2.60 24.40
C ALA A 24 12.32 -3.53 24.30
N VAL A 25 12.59 -4.82 24.39
CA VAL A 25 11.59 -5.91 24.48
C VAL A 25 12.04 -6.88 25.57
N GLY A 26 11.13 -7.31 26.43
CA GLY A 26 11.41 -8.22 27.55
C GLY A 26 11.42 -7.49 28.88
N THR A 27 12.50 -7.58 29.67
CA THR A 27 12.59 -6.88 30.95
C THR A 27 12.97 -5.41 30.73
N VAL A 28 12.05 -4.49 31.04
CA VAL A 28 12.28 -3.03 30.98
C VAL A 28 12.42 -2.48 32.39
N SER A 29 13.56 -1.89 32.71
CA SER A 29 13.89 -1.39 34.06
C SER A 29 13.43 0.06 34.32
N GLY A 30 12.82 0.72 33.33
CA GLY A 30 12.40 2.12 33.41
C GLY A 30 10.89 2.29 33.52
N ARG A 31 10.47 3.55 33.64
CA ARG A 31 9.07 3.96 33.55
C ARG A 31 8.83 4.79 32.29
N GLY A 32 7.73 4.52 31.60
CA GLY A 32 7.28 5.32 30.46
C GLY A 32 6.54 6.59 30.90
N ARG A 33 6.59 7.63 30.06
CA ARG A 33 5.69 8.77 30.22
C ARG A 33 4.22 8.36 30.13
N THR A 34 3.95 7.38 29.29
CA THR A 34 2.64 6.75 29.12
C THR A 34 2.85 5.25 29.22
N GLU A 35 2.09 4.60 30.08
CA GLU A 35 2.13 3.15 30.26
C GLU A 35 0.77 2.58 29.94
N VAL A 36 0.75 1.47 29.19
CA VAL A 36 -0.43 0.71 28.86
C VAL A 36 -0.34 -0.65 29.52
N ASP A 37 -1.27 -0.96 30.42
CA ASP A 37 -1.37 -2.29 31.00
C ASP A 37 -1.93 -3.26 29.95
N ALA A 38 -1.07 -4.16 29.47
CA ALA A 38 -1.41 -5.22 28.52
C ALA A 38 -1.51 -6.60 29.21
N THR A 39 -1.72 -6.64 30.53
CA THR A 39 -1.90 -7.89 31.26
C THR A 39 -3.07 -8.70 30.69
N GLY A 40 -2.83 -9.97 30.38
CA GLY A 40 -3.81 -10.86 29.75
C GLY A 40 -3.98 -10.67 28.24
N MET A 41 -3.26 -9.72 27.62
CA MET A 41 -3.30 -9.46 26.18
C MET A 41 -2.09 -10.04 25.49
N ALA A 42 -2.20 -10.18 24.16
CA ALA A 42 -1.08 -10.42 23.26
C ALA A 42 -0.58 -9.07 22.72
N VAL A 43 0.74 -8.91 22.67
CA VAL A 43 1.41 -7.79 21.97
C VAL A 43 2.16 -8.38 20.78
N ALA A 44 1.89 -7.87 19.61
CA ALA A 44 2.49 -8.31 18.36
C ALA A 44 2.77 -7.11 17.45
N PRO A 45 3.65 -7.24 16.44
CA PRO A 45 3.74 -6.28 15.35
C PRO A 45 2.37 -6.10 14.68
N GLY A 46 2.13 -4.91 14.12
CA GLY A 46 0.94 -4.69 13.31
C GLY A 46 0.91 -5.61 12.10
N PHE A 47 -0.28 -6.04 11.71
CA PHE A 47 -0.47 -6.92 10.57
C PHE A 47 -0.26 -6.16 9.25
N ILE A 48 0.18 -6.91 8.24
CA ILE A 48 0.35 -6.43 6.87
C ILE A 48 -0.75 -7.05 6.02
N ASN A 49 -1.62 -6.22 5.46
CA ASN A 49 -2.55 -6.64 4.43
C ASN A 49 -1.81 -6.65 3.08
N MET A 50 -1.40 -7.84 2.63
CA MET A 50 -0.60 -8.00 1.41
C MET A 50 -1.41 -7.86 0.12
N LEU A 51 -2.73 -7.78 0.20
CA LEU A 51 -3.65 -7.64 -0.94
C LEU A 51 -4.74 -6.66 -0.58
N SER A 52 -4.37 -5.37 -0.49
CA SER A 52 -5.31 -4.32 -0.17
C SER A 52 -5.92 -3.70 -1.44
N TRP A 53 -7.23 -3.57 -1.44
CA TRP A 53 -8.01 -2.83 -2.44
C TRP A 53 -8.48 -1.47 -1.91
N ALA A 54 -7.87 -0.97 -0.85
CA ALA A 54 -8.24 0.29 -0.21
C ALA A 54 -7.81 1.55 -0.99
N THR A 55 -7.50 1.43 -2.28
CA THR A 55 -6.99 2.52 -3.10
C THR A 55 -7.90 3.74 -3.14
N GLU A 56 -9.20 3.53 -3.31
CA GLU A 56 -10.19 4.61 -3.35
C GLU A 56 -10.76 4.95 -1.98
N SER A 57 -10.97 3.93 -1.15
CA SER A 57 -11.54 4.11 0.18
C SER A 57 -10.65 4.95 1.10
N LEU A 58 -9.33 4.84 1.00
CA LEU A 58 -8.37 5.70 1.71
C LEU A 58 -8.42 7.16 1.24
N ILE A 59 -8.73 7.39 -0.05
CA ILE A 59 -8.96 8.75 -0.55
C ILE A 59 -10.24 9.32 0.08
N GLN A 60 -11.27 8.51 0.28
CA GLN A 60 -12.51 8.95 0.89
C GLN A 60 -12.39 9.10 2.41
N ASP A 61 -11.93 8.06 3.09
CA ASP A 61 -11.77 8.01 4.55
C ASP A 61 -10.40 7.44 4.96
N GLY A 62 -9.44 8.33 5.18
CA GLY A 62 -8.08 7.97 5.60
C GLY A 62 -7.98 7.33 6.98
N ARG A 63 -9.06 7.27 7.77
CA ARG A 63 -9.05 6.62 9.09
C ARG A 63 -8.91 5.11 9.03
N SER A 64 -9.23 4.48 7.89
CA SER A 64 -9.12 3.03 7.66
C SER A 64 -9.62 2.17 8.84
N GLN A 65 -10.81 2.50 9.35
CA GLN A 65 -11.32 1.92 10.61
C GLN A 65 -11.53 0.40 10.54
N GLY A 66 -11.79 -0.14 9.32
CA GLY A 66 -11.91 -1.57 9.10
C GLY A 66 -10.61 -2.31 9.37
N ASP A 67 -9.50 -1.75 8.91
CA ASP A 67 -8.17 -2.35 8.99
C ASP A 67 -7.49 -2.06 10.32
N ILE A 68 -7.42 -0.80 10.72
CA ILE A 68 -6.69 -0.40 11.93
C ILE A 68 -7.28 -1.03 13.20
N ARG A 69 -8.59 -1.23 13.27
CA ARG A 69 -9.25 -1.91 14.40
C ARG A 69 -9.00 -3.41 14.45
N GLN A 70 -8.56 -4.00 13.35
CA GLN A 70 -8.14 -5.40 13.27
C GLN A 70 -6.63 -5.56 13.44
N GLY A 71 -5.91 -4.45 13.69
CA GLY A 71 -4.47 -4.45 13.89
C GLY A 71 -3.65 -4.40 12.61
N VAL A 72 -4.26 -4.13 11.46
CA VAL A 72 -3.54 -3.88 10.20
C VAL A 72 -2.91 -2.50 10.28
N THR A 73 -1.60 -2.43 10.05
CA THR A 73 -0.82 -1.19 10.10
C THR A 73 -0.11 -0.84 8.80
N LEU A 74 -0.08 -1.80 7.86
CA LEU A 74 0.44 -1.60 6.51
C LEU A 74 -0.51 -2.24 5.50
N GLU A 75 -0.86 -1.48 4.48
CA GLU A 75 -1.63 -1.93 3.34
C GLU A 75 -0.77 -1.95 2.08
N VAL A 76 -0.67 -3.11 1.44
CA VAL A 76 0.07 -3.33 0.20
C VAL A 76 -0.92 -3.46 -0.94
N MET A 77 -0.80 -2.57 -1.93
CA MET A 77 -1.70 -2.41 -3.07
C MET A 77 -1.02 -2.79 -4.38
N GLY A 78 -1.76 -2.76 -5.48
CA GLY A 78 -1.22 -2.85 -6.83
C GLY A 78 -1.21 -4.25 -7.43
N GLU A 79 -2.14 -5.11 -7.03
CA GLU A 79 -2.38 -6.38 -7.72
C GLU A 79 -3.03 -6.12 -9.08
N GLY A 80 -2.28 -6.32 -10.15
CA GLY A 80 -2.74 -6.12 -11.53
C GLY A 80 -2.90 -4.65 -11.92
N GLU A 81 -3.61 -3.87 -11.15
CA GLU A 81 -3.84 -2.45 -11.37
C GLU A 81 -3.23 -1.62 -10.24
N SER A 82 -2.78 -0.40 -10.58
CA SER A 82 -2.23 0.56 -9.62
C SER A 82 -2.71 1.98 -9.93
N MET A 83 -2.66 2.85 -8.93
CA MET A 83 -3.07 4.25 -9.03
C MET A 83 -2.04 5.17 -9.72
N GLY A 84 -1.09 4.58 -10.39
CA GLY A 84 -0.06 5.21 -11.21
C GLY A 84 0.94 4.16 -11.74
N PRO A 85 1.67 4.50 -12.82
CA PRO A 85 1.62 5.73 -13.63
C PRO A 85 0.32 5.86 -14.44
N LEU A 86 -0.13 7.09 -14.70
CA LEU A 86 -1.37 7.36 -15.43
C LEU A 86 -1.11 8.21 -16.67
N SER A 87 -1.44 7.69 -17.85
CA SER A 87 -1.59 8.47 -19.06
C SER A 87 -2.79 9.41 -18.96
N ASP A 88 -2.89 10.42 -19.85
CA ASP A 88 -4.05 11.31 -19.89
C ASP A 88 -5.33 10.54 -20.19
N THR A 89 -5.24 9.55 -21.07
CA THR A 89 -6.37 8.71 -21.47
C THR A 89 -6.86 7.85 -20.29
N LEU A 90 -5.95 7.11 -19.65
CA LEU A 90 -6.32 6.25 -18.51
C LEU A 90 -6.87 7.08 -17.35
N ARG A 91 -6.27 8.24 -17.08
CA ARG A 91 -6.76 9.14 -16.04
C ARG A 91 -8.19 9.64 -16.35
N ALA A 92 -8.46 10.03 -17.59
CA ALA A 92 -9.79 10.45 -18.00
C ALA A 92 -10.82 9.32 -17.91
N GLU A 93 -10.42 8.10 -18.27
CA GLU A 93 -11.23 6.90 -18.12
C GLU A 93 -11.56 6.62 -16.66
N MET A 94 -10.56 6.59 -15.79
CA MET A 94 -10.75 6.39 -14.32
C MET A 94 -11.71 7.44 -13.74
N LEU A 95 -11.58 8.72 -14.13
CA LEU A 95 -12.49 9.77 -13.69
C LEU A 95 -13.94 9.54 -14.18
N SER A 96 -14.12 9.01 -15.38
CA SER A 96 -15.43 8.75 -15.97
C SER A 96 -16.12 7.53 -15.35
N GLN A 97 -15.34 6.57 -14.88
CA GLN A 97 -15.82 5.29 -14.36
C GLN A 97 -16.00 5.27 -12.83
N GLN A 98 -15.67 6.35 -12.13
CA GLN A 98 -15.89 6.43 -10.69
C GLN A 98 -17.35 6.15 -10.33
N GLY A 99 -17.54 5.24 -9.37
CA GLY A 99 -18.84 4.91 -8.80
C GLY A 99 -19.41 6.03 -7.91
N ASP A 100 -19.95 5.66 -6.76
CA ASP A 100 -20.54 6.62 -5.78
C ASP A 100 -19.45 7.48 -5.11
N VAL A 101 -18.23 6.97 -5.01
CA VAL A 101 -17.08 7.70 -4.46
C VAL A 101 -16.45 8.55 -5.56
N LYS A 102 -16.61 9.88 -5.46
CA LYS A 102 -16.04 10.83 -6.41
C LYS A 102 -14.85 11.55 -5.77
N PHE A 103 -13.74 11.58 -6.50
CA PHE A 103 -12.52 12.29 -6.08
C PHE A 103 -11.74 12.81 -7.29
N PRO A 104 -11.01 13.90 -7.15
CA PRO A 104 -10.11 14.36 -8.21
C PRO A 104 -8.87 13.48 -8.27
N ILE A 105 -8.45 13.10 -9.48
CA ILE A 105 -7.15 12.46 -9.71
C ILE A 105 -6.17 13.56 -10.15
N THR A 106 -5.39 14.06 -9.20
CA THR A 106 -4.44 15.18 -9.42
C THR A 106 -3.02 14.71 -9.68
N TRP A 107 -2.73 13.46 -9.43
CA TRP A 107 -1.43 12.81 -9.61
C TRP A 107 -1.30 12.16 -10.99
N ARG A 108 -0.06 11.80 -11.34
CA ARG A 108 0.30 11.08 -12.56
C ARG A 108 1.14 9.84 -12.28
N THR A 109 1.91 9.86 -11.20
CA THR A 109 2.82 8.78 -10.85
C THR A 109 2.31 8.02 -9.64
N LEU A 110 2.84 6.81 -9.41
CA LEU A 110 2.51 6.02 -8.24
C LEU A 110 2.90 6.76 -6.96
N ARG A 111 4.06 7.39 -6.95
CA ARG A 111 4.52 8.23 -5.83
C ARG A 111 3.56 9.40 -5.57
N GLY A 112 3.12 10.07 -6.64
CA GLY A 112 2.18 11.19 -6.51
C GLY A 112 0.85 10.78 -5.85
N TYR A 113 0.36 9.57 -6.16
CA TYR A 113 -0.79 9.00 -5.46
C TYR A 113 -0.51 8.78 -3.97
N GLN A 114 0.60 8.12 -3.64
CA GLN A 114 0.99 7.86 -2.25
C GLN A 114 1.17 9.17 -1.47
N ASP A 115 1.83 10.16 -2.07
CA ASP A 115 2.01 11.49 -1.46
C ASP A 115 0.67 12.19 -1.21
N SER A 116 -0.32 12.02 -2.09
CA SER A 116 -1.67 12.57 -1.89
C SER A 116 -2.38 11.97 -0.68
N LEU A 117 -2.21 10.67 -0.44
CA LEU A 117 -2.74 10.00 0.74
C LEU A 117 -2.04 10.46 2.03
N VAL A 118 -0.72 10.59 1.99
CA VAL A 118 0.07 11.09 3.14
C VAL A 118 -0.33 12.52 3.48
N GLN A 119 -0.48 13.39 2.48
CA GLN A 119 -0.92 14.77 2.69
C GLN A 119 -2.33 14.88 3.27
N LYS A 120 -3.23 14.00 2.82
CA LYS A 120 -4.58 13.90 3.39
C LYS A 120 -4.56 13.45 4.84
N GLY A 121 -3.64 12.60 5.20
CA GLY A 121 -3.56 11.91 6.50
C GLY A 121 -4.32 10.59 6.47
N ILE A 122 -3.58 9.50 6.59
CA ILE A 122 -4.11 8.13 6.68
C ILE A 122 -3.61 7.45 7.93
N SER A 123 -4.38 6.51 8.48
CA SER A 123 -4.06 5.82 9.73
C SER A 123 -3.12 4.64 9.55
N THR A 124 -3.13 4.00 8.38
CA THR A 124 -2.24 2.88 8.04
C THR A 124 -1.03 3.39 7.25
N ASN A 125 0.08 2.65 7.29
CA ASN A 125 1.12 2.81 6.27
C ASN A 125 0.63 2.21 4.96
N ILE A 126 1.23 2.64 3.86
CA ILE A 126 0.92 2.12 2.52
C ILE A 126 2.20 1.78 1.77
N ALA A 127 2.11 0.76 0.95
CA ALA A 127 3.08 0.40 -0.08
C ALA A 127 2.32 -0.09 -1.31
N SER A 128 2.94 -0.09 -2.48
CA SER A 128 2.28 -0.56 -3.69
C SER A 128 3.26 -1.22 -4.64
N PHE A 129 2.78 -2.25 -5.32
CA PHE A 129 3.34 -2.67 -6.60
C PHE A 129 2.87 -1.71 -7.69
N VAL A 130 3.60 -1.63 -8.80
CA VAL A 130 3.07 -1.06 -10.04
C VAL A 130 2.31 -2.15 -10.80
N GLY A 131 1.07 -1.87 -11.19
CA GLY A 131 0.19 -2.86 -11.82
C GLY A 131 0.55 -3.11 -13.28
N ALA A 132 0.74 -4.37 -13.66
CA ALA A 132 1.03 -4.76 -15.05
C ALA A 132 -0.08 -4.33 -16.01
N THR A 133 -1.34 -4.47 -15.60
CA THR A 133 -2.52 -4.01 -16.37
C THR A 133 -2.48 -2.50 -16.58
N THR A 134 -2.17 -1.72 -15.55
CA THR A 134 -2.03 -0.25 -15.65
C THR A 134 -0.98 0.14 -16.67
N LEU A 135 0.19 -0.50 -16.64
CA LEU A 135 1.28 -0.27 -17.61
C LEU A 135 0.84 -0.62 -19.02
N ARG A 136 0.15 -1.75 -19.18
CA ARG A 136 -0.33 -2.19 -20.48
C ARG A 136 -1.36 -1.23 -21.05
N ILE A 137 -2.37 -0.84 -20.29
CA ILE A 137 -3.42 0.07 -20.75
C ILE A 137 -2.84 1.41 -21.15
N ASN A 138 -1.85 1.93 -20.44
CA ASN A 138 -1.19 3.20 -20.76
C ASN A 138 -0.58 3.22 -22.18
N HIS A 139 -0.08 2.09 -22.67
CA HIS A 139 0.71 2.04 -23.92
C HIS A 139 0.06 1.23 -25.02
N VAL A 140 -0.64 0.14 -24.70
CA VAL A 140 -1.28 -0.77 -25.64
C VAL A 140 -2.80 -0.53 -25.72
N GLY A 141 -3.39 -0.04 -24.61
CA GLY A 141 -4.83 0.08 -24.46
C GLY A 141 -5.47 -1.27 -24.11
N TRP A 142 -6.75 -1.40 -24.43
CA TRP A 142 -7.57 -2.59 -24.18
C TRP A 142 -7.48 -3.65 -25.28
N ASP A 143 -6.67 -3.41 -26.33
CA ASP A 143 -6.56 -4.31 -27.47
C ASP A 143 -5.91 -5.65 -27.04
N ASN A 144 -6.50 -6.75 -27.48
CA ASN A 144 -5.94 -8.09 -27.32
C ASN A 144 -4.84 -8.34 -28.37
N ARG A 145 -3.66 -7.77 -28.18
CA ARG A 145 -2.49 -7.92 -29.04
C ARG A 145 -1.20 -7.81 -28.24
N ASP A 146 -0.13 -8.31 -28.77
CA ASP A 146 1.18 -8.07 -28.20
C ASP A 146 1.59 -6.57 -28.29
N PRO A 147 2.35 -6.06 -27.33
CA PRO A 147 2.95 -4.73 -27.44
C PRO A 147 3.97 -4.71 -28.58
N THR A 148 4.02 -3.60 -29.32
CA THR A 148 5.13 -3.33 -30.23
C THR A 148 6.44 -3.15 -29.43
N PRO A 149 7.61 -3.26 -30.07
CA PRO A 149 8.89 -3.01 -29.38
C PRO A 149 8.95 -1.63 -28.72
N THR A 150 8.37 -0.61 -29.32
CA THR A 150 8.33 0.75 -28.77
C THR A 150 7.41 0.84 -27.54
N GLU A 151 6.24 0.23 -27.59
CA GLU A 151 5.31 0.17 -26.45
C GLU A 151 5.93 -0.62 -25.29
N LEU A 152 6.59 -1.75 -25.58
CA LEU A 152 7.27 -2.52 -24.56
C LEU A 152 8.41 -1.74 -23.88
N GLN A 153 9.19 -0.98 -24.66
CA GLN A 153 10.24 -0.11 -24.10
C GLN A 153 9.63 0.98 -23.21
N ALA A 154 8.50 1.56 -23.59
CA ALA A 154 7.79 2.55 -22.78
C ALA A 154 7.26 1.95 -21.47
N MET A 155 6.63 0.75 -21.53
CA MET A 155 6.21 0.01 -20.33
C MET A 155 7.40 -0.28 -19.39
N GLN A 156 8.53 -0.70 -19.93
CA GLN A 156 9.76 -0.92 -19.15
C GLN A 156 10.33 0.36 -18.53
N ALA A 157 10.19 1.50 -19.21
CA ALA A 157 10.59 2.79 -18.67
C ALA A 157 9.69 3.20 -17.50
N ASP A 158 8.38 3.01 -17.63
CA ASP A 158 7.42 3.26 -16.55
C ASP A 158 7.69 2.39 -15.31
N VAL A 159 8.00 1.09 -15.51
CA VAL A 159 8.41 0.20 -14.42
C VAL A 159 9.65 0.75 -13.71
N ARG A 160 10.68 1.16 -14.47
CA ARG A 160 11.91 1.71 -13.87
C ARG A 160 11.61 2.95 -13.04
N THR A 161 10.81 3.87 -13.57
CA THR A 161 10.39 5.08 -12.85
C THR A 161 9.62 4.72 -11.57
N ALA A 162 8.66 3.81 -11.65
CA ALA A 162 7.89 3.39 -10.48
C ALA A 162 8.79 2.74 -9.41
N MET A 163 9.78 1.93 -9.82
CA MET A 163 10.75 1.34 -8.89
C MET A 163 11.65 2.40 -8.23
N GLU A 164 12.10 3.40 -8.98
CA GLU A 164 12.85 4.56 -8.44
C GLU A 164 11.99 5.39 -7.48
N GLU A 165 10.69 5.43 -7.69
CA GLU A 165 9.71 6.08 -6.82
C GLU A 165 9.34 5.26 -5.57
N GLY A 166 9.79 4.01 -5.47
CA GLY A 166 9.60 3.15 -4.29
C GLY A 166 8.52 2.09 -4.43
N ALA A 167 8.12 1.72 -5.64
CA ALA A 167 7.27 0.55 -5.86
C ALA A 167 7.97 -0.73 -5.37
N LEU A 168 7.19 -1.66 -4.82
CA LEU A 168 7.70 -2.95 -4.33
C LEU A 168 8.13 -3.90 -5.45
N GLY A 169 7.63 -3.69 -6.66
CA GLY A 169 7.82 -4.55 -7.83
C GLY A 169 6.68 -4.37 -8.81
N VAL A 170 6.49 -5.33 -9.71
CA VAL A 170 5.36 -5.40 -10.64
C VAL A 170 4.35 -6.41 -10.12
N GLY A 171 3.10 -5.96 -9.92
CA GLY A 171 1.96 -6.82 -9.58
C GLY A 171 1.20 -7.24 -10.84
N SER A 172 0.81 -8.49 -10.93
CA SER A 172 0.08 -9.03 -12.09
C SER A 172 -1.07 -9.92 -11.65
N SER A 173 -2.17 -9.85 -12.38
CA SER A 173 -3.36 -10.67 -12.22
C SER A 173 -3.72 -11.32 -13.56
N LEU A 174 -2.99 -12.36 -13.94
CA LEU A 174 -3.05 -12.98 -15.27
C LEU A 174 -4.42 -13.57 -15.66
N ILE A 175 -5.33 -13.68 -14.72
CA ILE A 175 -6.69 -14.20 -14.97
C ILE A 175 -7.62 -13.13 -15.60
N TYR A 176 -7.28 -11.86 -15.46
CA TYR A 176 -8.12 -10.76 -15.94
C TYR A 176 -7.58 -10.19 -17.25
N ALA A 177 -8.43 -10.05 -18.25
CA ALA A 177 -8.09 -9.32 -19.47
C ALA A 177 -8.12 -7.79 -19.20
N PRO A 178 -7.19 -7.03 -19.74
CA PRO A 178 -6.11 -7.38 -20.68
C PRO A 178 -4.75 -7.66 -20.01
N ALA A 179 -4.71 -8.09 -18.77
CA ALA A 179 -3.50 -8.28 -17.97
C ALA A 179 -2.48 -9.25 -18.61
#